data_77b675456d6f246c69451197149ae5fe
#
_entry.id   77b675456d6f246c69451197149ae5fe
#
_cell.length_a   1.000
_cell.length_b   1.000
_cell.length_c   1.000
_cell.angle_alpha   90.00
_cell.angle_beta   90.00
_cell.angle_gamma   90.00
#
_symmetry.space_group_name_H-M   'P 1'
#
loop_
_entity.id
_entity.type
_entity.pdbx_description
1 polymer ?
#
loop_
_entity_poly.entity_id
_entity_poly.type
_entity_poly.pdbx_seq_one_letter_code
_entity_poly.pdbx_strand_id
1 'polypeptide(L)' 'MSALDEWTDAVRDALRLDPIDPKLVLDLARDVAHGVLRPAAPLTASLVGLAVGRGAEPGAAVAAVQELIADWPAPADS' A
#
# COMPACT_ATOMS: atom_id res chain seq x y z
N MET A 1 10.63 19.32 -3.70
CA MET A 1 9.73 18.21 -4.04
C MET A 1 10.49 17.13 -4.77
N SER A 2 10.18 15.88 -4.50
CA SER A 2 10.84 14.78 -5.17
C SER A 2 10.13 14.43 -6.48
N ALA A 3 10.84 13.70 -7.35
CA ALA A 3 10.23 13.20 -8.59
C ALA A 3 9.04 12.28 -8.27
N LEU A 4 9.12 11.52 -7.18
CA LEU A 4 8.02 10.66 -6.76
C LEU A 4 6.80 11.47 -6.36
N ASP A 5 6.99 12.58 -5.64
CA ASP A 5 5.88 13.45 -5.26
C ASP A 5 5.23 14.08 -6.47
N GLU A 6 6.04 14.53 -7.43
CA GLU A 6 5.52 15.11 -8.68
C GLU A 6 4.70 14.12 -9.46
N TRP A 7 5.18 12.89 -9.59
CA TRP A 7 4.45 11.83 -10.27
C TRP A 7 3.14 11.50 -9.55
N THR A 8 3.20 11.37 -8.23
CA THR A 8 2.02 11.03 -7.41
C THR A 8 0.94 12.10 -7.57
N ASP A 9 1.34 13.37 -7.56
CA ASP A 9 0.39 14.47 -7.75
C ASP A 9 -0.23 14.45 -9.15
N ALA A 10 0.57 14.14 -10.17
CA ALA A 10 0.07 14.04 -11.54
C ALA A 10 -0.96 12.91 -11.68
N VAL A 11 -0.69 11.76 -11.05
CA VAL A 11 -1.63 10.63 -11.08
C VAL A 11 -2.92 10.99 -10.33
N ARG A 12 -2.80 11.63 -9.16
CA ARG A 12 -3.99 12.05 -8.42
C ARG A 12 -4.86 12.99 -9.24
N ASP A 13 -4.23 13.95 -9.91
CA ASP A 13 -4.97 14.89 -10.75
C ASP A 13 -5.66 14.18 -11.91
N ALA A 14 -4.95 13.25 -12.57
CA ALA A 14 -5.51 12.49 -13.69
C ALA A 14 -6.72 11.66 -13.27
N LEU A 15 -6.66 11.10 -12.07
CA LEU A 15 -7.72 10.23 -11.53
C LEU A 15 -8.72 10.97 -10.66
N ARG A 16 -8.51 12.27 -10.43
CA ARG A 16 -9.37 13.12 -9.60
C ARG A 16 -9.54 12.59 -8.19
N LEU A 17 -8.41 12.23 -7.58
CA LEU A 17 -8.39 11.65 -6.24
C LEU A 17 -7.92 12.67 -5.21
N ASP A 18 -8.42 12.52 -3.99
CA ASP A 18 -7.95 13.27 -2.85
C ASP A 18 -6.52 12.87 -2.50
N PRO A 19 -5.80 13.70 -1.73
CA PRO A 19 -4.45 13.33 -1.28
C PRO A 19 -4.43 12.04 -0.48
N ILE A 20 -3.37 11.27 -0.69
CA ILE A 20 -3.11 10.06 0.10
C ILE A 20 -1.89 10.32 0.99
N ASP A 21 -1.63 9.42 1.93
CA ASP A 21 -0.40 9.43 2.71
C ASP A 21 0.60 8.49 2.04
N PRO A 22 1.57 9.03 1.28
CA PRO A 22 2.52 8.17 0.56
C PRO A 22 3.34 7.29 1.49
N LYS A 23 3.70 7.80 2.67
CA LYS A 23 4.51 7.04 3.61
C LYS A 23 3.78 5.79 4.08
N LEU A 24 2.49 5.92 4.38
CA LEU A 24 1.67 4.80 4.81
C LEU A 24 1.66 3.69 3.76
N VAL A 25 1.45 4.06 2.49
CA VAL A 25 1.37 3.11 1.39
C VAL A 25 2.74 2.49 1.10
N LEU A 26 3.79 3.30 1.08
CA LEU A 26 5.13 2.81 0.78
C LEU A 26 5.65 1.88 1.88
N ASP A 27 5.38 2.21 3.13
CA ASP A 27 5.77 1.35 4.26
C ASP A 27 5.04 0.01 4.19
N LEU A 28 3.74 0.03 3.87
CA LEU A 28 2.96 -1.20 3.67
C LEU A 28 3.54 -2.04 2.54
N ALA A 29 3.82 -1.42 1.40
CA ALA A 29 4.37 -2.13 0.24
C ALA A 29 5.70 -2.81 0.59
N ARG A 30 6.57 -2.11 1.34
CA ARG A 30 7.83 -2.68 1.78
C ARG A 30 7.61 -3.87 2.69
N ASP A 31 6.70 -3.76 3.65
CA ASP A 31 6.42 -4.83 4.60
C ASP A 31 5.89 -6.07 3.89
N VAL A 32 5.01 -5.89 2.90
CA VAL A 32 4.48 -6.99 2.11
C VAL A 32 5.57 -7.63 1.26
N ALA A 33 6.40 -6.82 0.61
CA ALA A 33 7.46 -7.33 -0.25
C ALA A 33 8.45 -8.19 0.53
N HIS A 34 8.76 -7.81 1.77
CA HIS A 34 9.72 -8.52 2.62
C HIS A 34 9.08 -9.66 3.40
N GLY A 35 7.84 -9.49 3.85
CA GLY A 35 7.17 -10.50 4.69
C GLY A 35 6.38 -11.53 3.92
N VAL A 36 6.03 -11.27 2.68
CA VAL A 36 5.23 -12.18 1.85
C VAL A 36 5.98 -12.49 0.56
N LEU A 37 5.88 -11.63 -0.45
CA LEU A 37 6.57 -11.76 -1.73
C LEU A 37 6.65 -10.39 -2.38
N ARG A 38 7.68 -10.14 -3.16
CA ARG A 38 7.81 -8.85 -3.85
C ARG A 38 6.61 -8.51 -4.73
N PRO A 39 6.14 -9.41 -5.61
CA PRO A 39 4.99 -9.06 -6.48
C PRO A 39 3.68 -8.90 -5.71
N ALA A 40 3.61 -9.36 -4.47
CA ALA A 40 2.43 -9.13 -3.65
C ALA A 40 2.27 -7.67 -3.24
N ALA A 41 3.35 -6.88 -3.24
CA ALA A 41 3.30 -5.50 -2.80
C ALA A 41 2.34 -4.64 -3.63
N PRO A 42 2.44 -4.59 -4.98
CA PRO A 42 1.49 -3.80 -5.76
C PRO A 42 0.07 -4.34 -5.69
N LEU A 43 -0.09 -5.67 -5.62
CA LEU A 43 -1.43 -6.26 -5.50
C LEU A 43 -2.08 -5.86 -4.19
N THR A 44 -1.35 -5.94 -3.10
CA THR A 44 -1.87 -5.57 -1.77
C THR A 44 -2.20 -4.09 -1.71
N ALA A 45 -1.33 -3.24 -2.25
CA ALA A 45 -1.59 -1.80 -2.30
C ALA A 45 -2.89 -1.50 -3.08
N SER A 46 -3.11 -2.21 -4.18
CA SER A 46 -4.36 -2.05 -4.96
C SER A 46 -5.58 -2.48 -4.15
N LEU A 47 -5.47 -3.58 -3.43
CA LEU A 47 -6.59 -4.08 -2.61
C LEU A 47 -6.91 -3.11 -1.46
N VAL A 48 -5.89 -2.57 -0.82
CA VAL A 48 -6.08 -1.55 0.21
C VAL A 48 -6.75 -0.31 -0.40
N GLY A 49 -6.31 0.10 -1.58
CA GLY A 49 -6.91 1.22 -2.29
C GLY A 49 -8.40 1.01 -2.57
N LEU A 50 -8.76 -0.21 -2.97
CA LEU A 50 -10.18 -0.55 -3.18
C LEU A 50 -10.97 -0.47 -1.87
N ALA A 51 -10.42 -0.98 -0.78
CA ALA A 51 -11.09 -0.93 0.51
C ALA A 51 -11.34 0.52 0.94
N VAL A 52 -10.32 1.37 0.81
CA VAL A 52 -10.43 2.78 1.14
C VAL A 52 -11.48 3.47 0.25
N GLY A 53 -11.48 3.14 -1.04
CA GLY A 53 -12.47 3.66 -1.98
C GLY A 53 -13.90 3.26 -1.64
N ARG A 54 -14.06 2.17 -0.89
CA ARG A 54 -15.37 1.71 -0.41
C ARG A 54 -15.71 2.23 0.99
N GLY A 55 -14.89 3.10 1.54
CA GLY A 55 -15.16 3.76 2.80
C GLY A 55 -14.33 3.29 3.99
N ALA A 56 -13.40 2.35 3.79
CA ALA A 56 -12.52 1.93 4.88
C ALA A 56 -11.58 3.08 5.26
N GLU A 57 -11.28 3.19 6.56
CA GLU A 57 -10.31 4.17 7.00
C GLU A 57 -8.92 3.65 6.64
N PRO A 58 -8.05 4.50 6.01
CA PRO A 58 -6.76 4.03 5.50
C PRO A 58 -5.86 3.35 6.53
N GLY A 59 -5.72 3.94 7.71
CA GLY A 59 -4.89 3.37 8.77
C GLY A 59 -5.41 2.03 9.25
N ALA A 60 -6.72 1.87 9.35
CA ALA A 60 -7.34 0.62 9.77
C ALA A 60 -7.13 -0.48 8.71
N ALA A 61 -7.27 -0.12 7.42
CA ALA A 61 -7.05 -1.07 6.35
C ALA A 61 -5.61 -1.57 6.34
N VAL A 62 -4.65 -0.65 6.49
CA VAL A 62 -3.23 -1.00 6.54
C VAL A 62 -2.92 -1.87 7.76
N ALA A 63 -3.48 -1.52 8.93
CA ALA A 63 -3.26 -2.29 10.15
C ALA A 63 -3.76 -3.73 10.00
N ALA A 64 -4.90 -3.94 9.34
CA ALA A 64 -5.43 -5.28 9.09
C ALA A 64 -4.45 -6.12 8.26
N VAL A 65 -3.84 -5.53 7.24
CA VAL A 65 -2.85 -6.22 6.43
C VAL A 65 -1.59 -6.52 7.23
N GLN A 66 -1.14 -5.58 8.05
CA GLN A 66 0.04 -5.78 8.89
C GLN A 66 -0.15 -6.93 9.88
N GLU A 67 -1.36 -7.10 10.40
CA GLU A 67 -1.67 -8.25 11.25
C GLU A 67 -1.53 -9.57 10.49
N LEU A 68 -1.97 -9.62 9.24
CA LEU A 68 -1.79 -10.80 8.39
C LEU A 68 -0.31 -11.09 8.16
N ILE A 69 0.48 -10.07 7.90
CA ILE A 69 1.93 -10.23 7.66
C ILE A 69 2.60 -10.83 8.90
N ALA A 70 2.22 -10.38 10.08
CA ALA A 70 2.83 -10.85 11.34
C ALA A 70 2.67 -12.35 11.53
N ASP A 71 1.56 -12.91 11.05
CA ASP A 71 1.28 -14.34 11.18
C ASP A 71 1.62 -15.14 9.91
N TRP A 72 2.12 -14.47 8.87
CA TRP A 72 2.37 -15.13 7.59
C TRP A 72 3.69 -15.89 7.61
N PRO A 73 3.74 -17.10 7.06
CA PRO A 73 5.01 -17.85 6.97
C PRO A 73 6.03 -17.08 6.14
N ALA A 74 7.29 -17.13 6.56
CA ALA A 74 8.35 -16.49 5.80
C ALA A 74 8.40 -17.04 4.38
N PRO A 75 8.74 -16.19 3.37
CA PRO A 75 8.85 -16.67 1.99
C PRO A 75 9.91 -17.76 1.88
N ALA A 76 9.60 -18.79 1.08
CA ALA A 76 10.52 -19.91 0.88
C ALA A 76 11.83 -19.49 0.20
N ASP A 77 11.76 -18.43 -0.61
CA ASP A 77 12.87 -17.93 -1.41
C ASP A 77 13.45 -16.64 -0.88
N SER A 78 13.25 -16.38 0.38
CA SER A 78 13.72 -15.15 0.99
C SER A 78 15.26 -14.99 0.91
#